data_aefc3275eca41724eeb1322128be9708
#
_entry.id   aefc3275eca41724eeb1322128be9708
#
_cell.length_a   1.000
_cell.length_b   1.000
_cell.length_c   1.000
_cell.angle_alpha   90.00
_cell.angle_beta   90.00
_cell.angle_gamma   90.00
#
_symmetry.space_group_name_H-M   'P 1'
#
loop_
_entity.id
_entity.type
_entity.pdbx_description
1 polymer ?
#
loop_
_entity_poly.entity_id
_entity_poly.type
_entity_poly.pdbx_seq_one_letter_code
_entity_poly.pdbx_strand_id
1 'polypeptide(L)'
;MKNKHCLFFIHGFCSGPEDWKNQFVFFKDKFRVEIPLLRGHDNKNSNNLPISIEQLSLDCAEFIIKNNIQNIVFIGHSMGTRIAVYLANLLKNRTIGLVLVDGSKFCDQNNYSEIINKFENSIKENKYEDVLSEMFSEMIFSSKFDNLKEFVIKRALSIKFEISKTLRRNAIWFDGHCLEPILKSLNVPILLMQSTTINKFGKRMFIDTGNLSDIPYIEFVKENCANSFDKIIFQKTGHYISVEKSEDFNKYLLNWLLNKIFKDK
;
A
#
# COMPACT_ATOMS: atom_id res chain seq x y z
N MET A 1 16.38 20.79 -1.33
CA MET A 1 15.26 19.81 -1.43
C MET A 1 14.75 19.37 -0.05
N LYS A 2 15.59 19.18 0.94
CA LYS A 2 15.24 18.58 2.27
C LYS A 2 14.03 19.19 2.98
N ASN A 3 13.80 20.49 2.86
CA ASN A 3 12.66 21.16 3.53
C ASN A 3 11.53 21.59 2.58
N LYS A 4 11.64 21.29 1.29
CA LYS A 4 10.70 21.75 0.26
C LYS A 4 9.72 20.67 -0.19
N HIS A 5 10.10 19.39 -0.07
CA HIS A 5 9.33 18.24 -0.53
C HIS A 5 9.29 17.13 0.52
N CYS A 6 8.14 16.50 0.68
CA CYS A 6 7.95 15.44 1.64
C CYS A 6 7.67 14.11 0.91
N LEU A 7 8.37 13.04 1.31
CA LEU A 7 8.03 11.66 0.99
C LEU A 7 7.26 11.09 2.18
N PHE A 8 6.00 10.78 1.97
CA PHE A 8 5.09 10.28 2.99
C PHE A 8 4.81 8.80 2.75
N PHE A 9 5.48 7.92 3.50
CA PHE A 9 5.39 6.47 3.34
C PHE A 9 4.30 5.88 4.22
N ILE A 10 3.44 5.04 3.64
CA ILE A 10 2.27 4.46 4.27
C ILE A 10 2.38 2.94 4.20
N HIS A 11 2.43 2.30 5.35
CA HIS A 11 2.57 0.85 5.43
C HIS A 11 1.28 0.09 5.10
N GLY A 12 1.39 -1.23 4.92
CA GLY A 12 0.30 -2.12 4.55
C GLY A 12 -0.56 -2.58 5.73
N PHE A 13 -1.48 -3.51 5.42
CA PHE A 13 -2.34 -4.20 6.37
C PHE A 13 -1.51 -5.01 7.38
N CYS A 14 -1.79 -4.86 8.67
CA CYS A 14 -1.06 -5.52 9.77
C CYS A 14 0.46 -5.35 9.68
N SER A 15 0.91 -4.24 9.13
CA SER A 15 2.33 -3.85 8.94
C SER A 15 2.73 -2.71 9.88
N GLY A 16 3.89 -2.11 9.66
CA GLY A 16 4.37 -1.00 10.48
C GLY A 16 5.43 -0.14 9.77
N PRO A 17 5.85 0.97 10.42
CA PRO A 17 6.86 1.89 9.88
C PRO A 17 8.21 1.23 9.58
N GLU A 18 8.54 0.13 10.26
CA GLU A 18 9.79 -0.62 10.09
C GLU A 18 9.97 -1.21 8.70
N ASP A 19 8.89 -1.43 7.94
CA ASP A 19 8.95 -1.91 6.56
C ASP A 19 9.59 -0.88 5.62
N TRP A 20 9.67 0.39 6.06
CA TRP A 20 10.26 1.50 5.34
C TRP A 20 11.62 1.95 5.88
N LYS A 21 12.23 1.17 6.77
CA LYS A 21 13.52 1.51 7.40
C LYS A 21 14.62 1.83 6.38
N ASN A 22 14.74 1.01 5.32
CA ASN A 22 15.75 1.19 4.28
C ASN A 22 15.50 2.47 3.46
N GLN A 23 14.24 2.81 3.21
CA GLN A 23 13.82 4.02 2.51
C GLN A 23 14.10 5.25 3.38
N PHE A 24 13.78 5.18 4.67
CA PHE A 24 14.10 6.25 5.60
C PHE A 24 15.60 6.59 5.59
N VAL A 25 16.45 5.58 5.76
CA VAL A 25 17.91 5.76 5.77
C VAL A 25 18.40 6.38 4.46
N PHE A 26 17.88 5.96 3.32
CA PHE A 26 18.31 6.43 2.00
C PHE A 26 17.84 7.86 1.67
N PHE A 27 16.62 8.22 2.07
CA PHE A 27 15.98 9.47 1.66
C PHE A 27 16.06 10.61 2.69
N LYS A 28 16.26 10.33 3.99
CA LYS A 28 16.20 11.32 5.09
C LYS A 28 17.12 12.53 4.94
N ASP A 29 18.25 12.38 4.23
CA ASP A 29 19.18 13.48 4.01
C ASP A 29 18.87 14.32 2.76
N LYS A 30 17.98 13.81 1.89
CA LYS A 30 17.57 14.44 0.63
C LYS A 30 16.21 15.11 0.72
N PHE A 31 15.29 14.53 1.49
CA PHE A 31 13.89 14.92 1.60
C PHE A 31 13.43 14.94 3.06
N ARG A 32 12.34 15.62 3.32
CA ARG A 32 11.55 15.33 4.51
C ARG A 32 10.91 13.96 4.32
N VAL A 33 11.08 13.07 5.29
CA VAL A 33 10.52 11.72 5.26
C VAL A 33 9.62 11.53 6.47
N GLU A 34 8.36 11.19 6.22
CA GLU A 34 7.37 10.87 7.24
C GLU A 34 6.88 9.43 7.06
N ILE A 35 6.80 8.68 8.15
CA ILE A 35 6.38 7.28 8.16
C ILE A 35 5.47 7.07 9.38
N PRO A 36 4.18 7.42 9.30
CA PRO A 36 3.29 7.27 10.45
C PRO A 36 3.04 5.81 10.77
N LEU A 37 2.90 5.50 12.07
CA LEU A 37 2.24 4.30 12.52
C LEU A 37 0.73 4.51 12.42
N LEU A 38 0.06 3.69 11.63
CA LEU A 38 -1.37 3.79 11.42
C LEU A 38 -2.14 3.33 12.66
N ARG A 39 -3.26 3.99 12.93
CA ARG A 39 -4.20 3.62 14.02
C ARG A 39 -4.49 2.11 13.99
N GLY A 40 -4.56 1.50 15.16
CA GLY A 40 -4.84 0.07 15.34
C GLY A 40 -3.67 -0.87 15.02
N HIS A 41 -2.52 -0.33 14.59
CA HIS A 41 -1.30 -1.11 14.35
C HIS A 41 -0.31 -0.99 15.53
N ASP A 42 -0.68 -0.30 16.59
CA ASP A 42 0.03 -0.32 17.87
C ASP A 42 -0.61 -1.39 18.78
N ASN A 43 0.20 -2.24 19.37
CA ASN A 43 -0.29 -3.27 20.29
C ASN A 43 -0.83 -2.71 21.63
N LYS A 44 -0.83 -1.39 21.80
CA LYS A 44 -1.08 -0.73 23.08
C LYS A 44 -2.49 -0.18 23.25
N ASN A 45 -3.17 0.24 22.18
CA ASN A 45 -4.44 0.95 22.26
C ASN A 45 -5.56 0.23 21.50
N SER A 46 -6.32 -0.55 22.24
CA SER A 46 -7.36 -1.43 21.71
C SER A 46 -8.70 -0.76 21.41
N ASN A 47 -8.88 0.50 21.77
CA ASN A 47 -10.18 1.20 21.67
C ASN A 47 -10.20 2.26 20.56
N ASN A 48 -9.29 2.17 19.58
CA ASN A 48 -9.16 3.13 18.48
C ASN A 48 -10.19 2.91 17.36
N LEU A 49 -11.44 2.71 17.69
CA LEU A 49 -12.54 2.74 16.74
C LEU A 49 -13.09 4.17 16.61
N PRO A 50 -13.56 4.59 15.44
CA PRO A 50 -13.67 3.82 14.19
C PRO A 50 -12.33 3.56 13.51
N ILE A 51 -12.26 2.47 12.75
CA ILE A 51 -11.09 2.11 11.94
C ILE A 51 -11.53 1.74 10.52
N SER A 52 -11.03 2.48 9.54
CA SER A 52 -11.32 2.30 8.12
C SER A 52 -10.21 2.96 7.29
N ILE A 53 -10.16 2.70 5.99
CA ILE A 53 -9.23 3.38 5.06
C ILE A 53 -9.40 4.90 5.16
N GLU A 54 -10.65 5.36 5.21
CA GLU A 54 -10.99 6.78 5.33
C GLU A 54 -10.49 7.36 6.65
N GLN A 55 -10.73 6.67 7.78
CA GLN A 55 -10.30 7.16 9.09
C GLN A 55 -8.77 7.19 9.21
N LEU A 56 -8.07 6.16 8.73
CA LEU A 56 -6.61 6.13 8.69
C LEU A 56 -6.05 7.29 7.85
N SER A 57 -6.73 7.62 6.77
CA SER A 57 -6.37 8.75 5.92
C SER A 57 -6.63 10.09 6.60
N LEU A 58 -7.75 10.23 7.32
CA LEU A 58 -8.05 11.45 8.07
C LEU A 58 -7.03 11.70 9.19
N ASP A 59 -6.62 10.67 9.92
CA ASP A 59 -5.56 10.77 10.93
C ASP A 59 -4.24 11.27 10.33
N CYS A 60 -3.85 10.72 9.17
CA CYS A 60 -2.67 11.19 8.44
C CYS A 60 -2.84 12.63 7.92
N ALA A 61 -4.02 12.99 7.43
CA ALA A 61 -4.31 14.33 6.94
C ALA A 61 -4.24 15.37 8.07
N GLU A 62 -4.77 15.06 9.24
CA GLU A 62 -4.66 15.91 10.43
C GLU A 62 -3.20 16.14 10.82
N PHE A 63 -2.39 15.09 10.86
CA PHE A 63 -0.95 15.19 11.11
C PHE A 63 -0.26 16.10 10.07
N ILE A 64 -0.57 15.91 8.78
CA ILE A 64 -0.01 16.70 7.68
C ILE A 64 -0.36 18.20 7.81
N ILE A 65 -1.63 18.48 8.09
CA ILE A 65 -2.12 19.86 8.24
C ILE A 65 -1.50 20.54 9.46
N LYS A 66 -1.51 19.86 10.61
CA LYS A 66 -0.94 20.36 11.88
C LYS A 66 0.55 20.68 11.74
N ASN A 67 1.30 19.90 10.99
CA ASN A 67 2.74 20.09 10.77
C ASN A 67 3.07 20.90 9.51
N ASN A 68 2.06 21.51 8.88
CA ASN A 68 2.16 22.32 7.67
C ASN A 68 3.01 21.67 6.57
N ILE A 69 2.81 20.36 6.31
CA ILE A 69 3.58 19.63 5.30
C ILE A 69 3.01 19.95 3.92
N GLN A 70 3.89 20.30 3.00
CA GLN A 70 3.56 20.70 1.62
C GLN A 70 4.36 19.87 0.61
N ASN A 71 3.95 19.91 -0.67
CA ASN A 71 4.63 19.26 -1.78
C ASN A 71 4.91 17.77 -1.49
N ILE A 72 3.84 17.02 -1.26
CA ILE A 72 3.90 15.65 -0.76
C ILE A 72 3.83 14.67 -1.93
N VAL A 73 4.75 13.70 -1.93
CA VAL A 73 4.60 12.45 -2.67
C VAL A 73 4.13 11.39 -1.69
N PHE A 74 2.92 10.89 -1.88
CA PHE A 74 2.41 9.77 -1.10
C PHE A 74 2.91 8.45 -1.67
N ILE A 75 3.48 7.58 -0.82
CA ILE A 75 4.02 6.27 -1.20
C ILE A 75 3.31 5.23 -0.33
N GLY A 76 2.37 4.50 -0.91
CA GLY A 76 1.58 3.49 -0.19
C GLY A 76 1.94 2.07 -0.59
N HIS A 77 2.14 1.19 0.39
CA HIS A 77 2.36 -0.24 0.17
C HIS A 77 1.09 -1.04 0.46
N SER A 78 0.71 -1.94 -0.43
CA SER A 78 -0.40 -2.88 -0.20
C SER A 78 -1.72 -2.15 0.17
N MET A 79 -2.27 -2.35 1.36
CA MET A 79 -3.40 -1.57 1.89
C MET A 79 -3.11 -0.07 1.88
N GLY A 80 -1.88 0.33 2.15
CA GLY A 80 -1.45 1.72 2.13
C GLY A 80 -1.62 2.42 0.77
N THR A 81 -1.77 1.69 -0.33
CA THR A 81 -2.10 2.27 -1.64
C THR A 81 -3.46 2.95 -1.63
N ARG A 82 -4.46 2.37 -0.95
CA ARG A 82 -5.81 2.93 -0.79
C ARG A 82 -5.78 4.22 0.03
N ILE A 83 -5.01 4.20 1.11
CA ILE A 83 -4.81 5.37 1.98
C ILE A 83 -4.10 6.48 1.20
N ALA A 84 -3.06 6.15 0.44
CA ALA A 84 -2.33 7.10 -0.40
C ALA A 84 -3.24 7.76 -1.46
N VAL A 85 -4.09 6.97 -2.13
CA VAL A 85 -5.08 7.45 -3.11
C VAL A 85 -6.09 8.38 -2.43
N TYR A 86 -6.61 8.00 -1.27
CA TYR A 86 -7.59 8.81 -0.55
C TYR A 86 -6.97 10.12 -0.02
N LEU A 87 -5.75 10.07 0.53
CA LEU A 87 -4.99 11.24 0.96
C LEU A 87 -4.70 12.21 -0.19
N ALA A 88 -4.30 11.68 -1.35
CA ALA A 88 -4.06 12.48 -2.54
C ALA A 88 -5.33 13.24 -2.98
N ASN A 89 -6.51 12.62 -2.82
CA ASN A 89 -7.78 13.27 -3.08
C ASN A 89 -8.16 14.31 -2.00
N LEU A 90 -7.95 14.02 -0.72
CA LEU A 90 -8.23 14.95 0.38
C LEU A 90 -7.32 16.19 0.33
N LEU A 91 -6.07 16.00 -0.04
CA LEU A 91 -5.01 17.00 0.04
C LEU A 91 -4.48 17.39 -1.34
N LYS A 92 -5.38 17.55 -2.33
CA LYS A 92 -5.04 17.82 -3.75
C LYS A 92 -4.01 18.93 -3.90
N ASN A 93 -4.17 20.04 -3.18
CA ASN A 93 -3.28 21.22 -3.26
C ASN A 93 -1.91 21.00 -2.62
N ARG A 94 -1.70 19.93 -1.87
CA ARG A 94 -0.44 19.56 -1.22
C ARG A 94 0.23 18.39 -1.89
N THR A 95 -0.49 17.65 -2.75
CA THR A 95 -0.01 16.42 -3.41
C THR A 95 0.66 16.75 -4.73
N ILE A 96 1.87 16.28 -4.93
CA ILE A 96 2.64 16.46 -6.17
C ILE A 96 2.96 15.14 -6.89
N GLY A 97 2.66 14.00 -6.29
CA GLY A 97 2.84 12.68 -6.90
C GLY A 97 2.30 11.56 -6.03
N LEU A 98 2.07 10.41 -6.64
CA LEU A 98 1.53 9.22 -6.00
C LEU A 98 2.34 7.99 -6.42
N VAL A 99 2.77 7.17 -5.46
CA VAL A 99 3.49 5.92 -5.70
C VAL A 99 2.70 4.77 -5.07
N LEU A 100 2.28 3.84 -5.90
CA LEU A 100 1.52 2.66 -5.51
C LEU A 100 2.45 1.44 -5.51
N VAL A 101 2.73 0.88 -4.34
CA VAL A 101 3.70 -0.20 -4.16
C VAL A 101 2.96 -1.51 -3.89
N ASP A 102 3.08 -2.44 -4.82
CA ASP A 102 2.49 -3.78 -4.81
C ASP A 102 1.04 -3.82 -4.34
N GLY A 103 0.23 -2.98 -4.97
CA GLY A 103 -1.19 -2.89 -4.71
C GLY A 103 -1.98 -4.07 -5.30
N SER A 104 -3.23 -4.14 -4.90
CA SER A 104 -4.22 -5.06 -5.47
C SER A 104 -5.61 -4.48 -5.32
N LYS A 105 -6.54 -4.92 -6.15
CA LYS A 105 -7.96 -4.61 -6.04
C LYS A 105 -8.71 -5.90 -5.74
N PHE A 106 -9.56 -5.92 -4.72
CA PHE A 106 -10.26 -7.12 -4.29
C PHE A 106 -11.53 -7.38 -5.08
N CYS A 107 -12.25 -6.31 -5.43
CA CYS A 107 -13.53 -6.42 -6.10
C CYS A 107 -13.89 -5.15 -6.87
N ASP A 108 -14.87 -5.27 -7.75
CA ASP A 108 -15.66 -4.19 -8.31
C ASP A 108 -17.00 -4.09 -7.57
N GLN A 109 -17.75 -3.03 -7.82
CA GLN A 109 -19.08 -2.86 -7.22
C GLN A 109 -20.00 -4.05 -7.52
N ASN A 110 -19.93 -4.60 -8.72
CA ASN A 110 -20.80 -5.69 -9.17
C ASN A 110 -20.56 -7.02 -8.44
N ASN A 111 -19.32 -7.31 -8.02
CA ASN A 111 -18.98 -8.55 -7.33
C ASN A 111 -18.66 -8.36 -5.83
N TYR A 112 -18.88 -7.15 -5.28
CA TYR A 112 -18.63 -6.84 -3.88
C TYR A 112 -19.30 -7.83 -2.93
N SER A 113 -20.60 -8.12 -3.12
CA SER A 113 -21.36 -9.02 -2.26
C SER A 113 -20.79 -10.45 -2.26
N GLU A 114 -20.30 -10.93 -3.40
CA GLU A 114 -19.64 -12.23 -3.49
C GLU A 114 -18.33 -12.26 -2.70
N ILE A 115 -17.50 -11.26 -2.91
CA ILE A 115 -16.16 -11.19 -2.29
C ILE A 115 -16.24 -11.00 -0.78
N ILE A 116 -17.14 -10.14 -0.28
CA ILE A 116 -17.32 -9.98 1.16
C ILE A 116 -17.87 -11.23 1.81
N ASN A 117 -18.80 -11.94 1.16
CA ASN A 117 -19.34 -13.21 1.67
C ASN A 117 -18.26 -14.30 1.70
N LYS A 118 -17.40 -14.41 0.69
CA LYS A 118 -16.24 -15.31 0.70
C LYS A 118 -15.32 -15.05 1.89
N PHE A 119 -15.00 -13.79 2.15
CA PHE A 119 -14.18 -13.41 3.30
C PHE A 119 -14.87 -13.78 4.63
N GLU A 120 -16.15 -13.43 4.80
CA GLU A 120 -16.90 -13.74 6.03
C GLU A 120 -17.01 -15.24 6.28
N ASN A 121 -17.19 -16.05 5.23
CA ASN A 121 -17.24 -17.50 5.35
C ASN A 121 -15.87 -18.08 5.70
N SER A 122 -14.79 -17.58 5.11
CA SER A 122 -13.44 -18.07 5.40
C SER A 122 -13.06 -17.94 6.88
N ILE A 123 -13.50 -16.87 7.54
CA ILE A 123 -13.25 -16.64 8.97
C ILE A 123 -14.25 -17.33 9.91
N LYS A 124 -15.34 -17.87 9.39
CA LYS A 124 -16.27 -18.74 10.15
C LYS A 124 -15.82 -20.20 10.11
N GLU A 125 -15.29 -20.64 8.97
CA GLU A 125 -14.88 -22.02 8.73
C GLU A 125 -13.51 -22.36 9.29
N ASN A 126 -12.65 -21.34 9.43
CA ASN A 126 -11.27 -21.48 9.91
C ASN A 126 -10.98 -20.53 11.08
N LYS A 127 -9.98 -20.87 11.87
CA LYS A 127 -9.46 -19.89 12.84
C LYS A 127 -8.87 -18.71 12.08
N TYR A 128 -9.19 -17.53 12.51
CA TYR A 128 -8.72 -16.30 11.84
C TYR A 128 -7.19 -16.20 11.80
N GLU A 129 -6.51 -16.68 12.86
CA GLU A 129 -5.07 -16.73 12.94
C GLU A 129 -4.45 -17.59 11.84
N ASP A 130 -5.10 -18.70 11.48
CA ASP A 130 -4.64 -19.58 10.40
C ASP A 130 -4.82 -18.89 9.04
N VAL A 131 -5.98 -18.27 8.80
CA VAL A 131 -6.27 -17.49 7.58
C VAL A 131 -5.25 -16.36 7.42
N LEU A 132 -4.92 -15.65 8.51
CA LEU A 132 -3.98 -14.54 8.50
C LEU A 132 -2.55 -15.04 8.26
N SER A 133 -2.15 -16.12 8.93
CA SER A 133 -0.82 -16.74 8.78
C SER A 133 -0.59 -17.24 7.36
N GLU A 134 -1.56 -17.92 6.77
CA GLU A 134 -1.50 -18.38 5.38
C GLU A 134 -1.36 -17.18 4.43
N MET A 135 -2.21 -16.16 4.57
CA MET A 135 -2.16 -14.95 3.74
C MET A 135 -0.78 -14.29 3.78
N PHE A 136 -0.17 -14.12 4.97
CA PHE A 136 1.15 -13.52 5.08
C PHE A 136 2.27 -14.44 4.60
N SER A 137 2.11 -15.76 4.75
CA SER A 137 3.09 -16.72 4.26
C SER A 137 3.21 -16.72 2.74
N GLU A 138 2.13 -16.44 2.03
CA GLU A 138 2.08 -16.33 0.56
C GLU A 138 2.70 -15.03 0.02
N MET A 139 3.10 -14.10 0.89
CA MET A 139 3.67 -12.82 0.48
C MET A 139 5.18 -12.88 0.20
N ILE A 140 5.86 -13.91 0.68
CA ILE A 140 7.33 -14.06 0.60
C ILE A 140 7.66 -15.43 0.02
N PHE A 141 8.30 -15.45 -1.14
CA PHE A 141 8.53 -16.67 -1.93
C PHE A 141 9.92 -17.27 -1.78
N SER A 142 10.91 -16.45 -1.39
CA SER A 142 12.31 -16.89 -1.32
C SER A 142 12.71 -17.21 0.11
N SER A 143 13.32 -18.39 0.33
CA SER A 143 13.86 -18.81 1.62
C SER A 143 14.94 -17.86 2.16
N LYS A 144 15.58 -17.07 1.30
CA LYS A 144 16.49 -15.98 1.73
C LYS A 144 15.82 -15.01 2.71
N PHE A 145 14.49 -14.92 2.68
CA PHE A 145 13.71 -14.00 3.49
C PHE A 145 12.82 -14.71 4.53
N ASP A 146 13.17 -15.93 4.96
CA ASP A 146 12.41 -16.67 5.97
C ASP A 146 12.28 -15.90 7.30
N ASN A 147 13.35 -15.22 7.73
CA ASN A 147 13.30 -14.35 8.92
C ASN A 147 12.29 -13.19 8.74
N LEU A 148 12.21 -12.61 7.55
CA LEU A 148 11.21 -11.59 7.23
C LEU A 148 9.80 -12.19 7.25
N LYS A 149 9.63 -13.39 6.71
CA LYS A 149 8.36 -14.11 6.69
C LYS A 149 7.86 -14.39 8.11
N GLU A 150 8.69 -14.91 8.97
CA GLU A 150 8.36 -15.14 10.38
C GLU A 150 8.00 -13.83 11.09
N PHE A 151 8.79 -12.79 10.87
CA PHE A 151 8.56 -11.48 11.48
C PHE A 151 7.21 -10.88 11.06
N VAL A 152 6.86 -10.89 9.77
CA VAL A 152 5.60 -10.28 9.30
C VAL A 152 4.39 -11.10 9.76
N ILE A 153 4.47 -12.43 9.82
CA ILE A 153 3.42 -13.29 10.37
C ILE A 153 3.21 -12.98 11.85
N LYS A 154 4.27 -13.00 12.65
CA LYS A 154 4.21 -12.70 14.09
C LYS A 154 3.61 -11.32 14.36
N ARG A 155 4.02 -10.31 13.60
CA ARG A 155 3.48 -8.96 13.70
C ARG A 155 1.99 -8.93 13.34
N ALA A 156 1.60 -9.57 12.26
CA ALA A 156 0.20 -9.63 11.84
C ALA A 156 -0.69 -10.28 12.91
N LEU A 157 -0.25 -11.37 13.51
CA LEU A 157 -0.95 -12.06 14.61
C LEU A 157 -1.00 -11.25 15.90
N SER A 158 -0.15 -10.24 16.06
CA SER A 158 -0.19 -9.36 17.23
C SER A 158 -1.26 -8.27 17.14
N ILE A 159 -1.81 -8.02 15.94
CA ILE A 159 -2.90 -7.07 15.76
C ILE A 159 -4.23 -7.72 16.20
N LYS A 160 -5.01 -6.99 16.98
CA LYS A 160 -6.29 -7.51 17.47
C LYS A 160 -7.20 -7.93 16.33
N PHE A 161 -7.86 -9.07 16.51
CA PHE A 161 -8.81 -9.65 15.55
C PHE A 161 -9.83 -8.65 15.03
N GLU A 162 -10.50 -7.91 15.94
CA GLU A 162 -11.54 -6.94 15.54
C GLU A 162 -10.98 -5.79 14.68
N ILE A 163 -9.73 -5.38 14.92
CA ILE A 163 -9.05 -4.35 14.13
C ILE A 163 -8.76 -4.88 12.73
N SER A 164 -8.07 -6.00 12.63
CA SER A 164 -7.64 -6.57 11.35
C SER A 164 -8.85 -7.02 10.51
N LYS A 165 -9.85 -7.65 11.12
CA LYS A 165 -11.10 -8.02 10.46
C LYS A 165 -11.83 -6.80 9.90
N THR A 166 -11.99 -5.76 10.72
CA THR A 166 -12.69 -4.52 10.31
C THR A 166 -11.96 -3.83 9.17
N LEU A 167 -10.62 -3.71 9.24
CA LEU A 167 -9.83 -3.15 8.16
C LEU A 167 -9.93 -3.96 6.86
N ARG A 168 -9.92 -5.29 6.95
CA ARG A 168 -10.05 -6.15 5.76
C ARG A 168 -11.41 -5.96 5.09
N ARG A 169 -12.49 -5.96 5.87
CA ARG A 169 -13.85 -5.70 5.37
C ARG A 169 -13.95 -4.32 4.71
N ASN A 170 -13.44 -3.30 5.37
CA ASN A 170 -13.47 -1.95 4.84
C ASN A 170 -12.60 -1.82 3.57
N ALA A 171 -11.43 -2.46 3.50
CA ALA A 171 -10.61 -2.45 2.29
C ALA A 171 -11.33 -3.07 1.08
N ILE A 172 -12.09 -4.16 1.28
CA ILE A 172 -12.94 -4.76 0.24
C ILE A 172 -14.04 -3.77 -0.17
N TRP A 173 -14.72 -3.15 0.80
CA TRP A 173 -15.75 -2.14 0.53
C TRP A 173 -15.17 -0.94 -0.23
N PHE A 174 -14.01 -0.44 0.18
CA PHE A 174 -13.33 0.70 -0.44
C PHE A 174 -12.99 0.42 -1.91
N ASP A 175 -12.52 -0.79 -2.21
CA ASP A 175 -12.21 -1.20 -3.59
C ASP A 175 -13.45 -1.21 -4.49
N GLY A 176 -14.57 -1.71 -3.97
CA GLY A 176 -15.82 -1.81 -4.74
C GLY A 176 -16.51 -0.46 -4.95
N HIS A 177 -16.31 0.53 -4.07
CA HIS A 177 -17.14 1.74 -4.07
C HIS A 177 -16.36 3.05 -4.21
N CYS A 178 -15.11 3.10 -3.75
CA CYS A 178 -14.37 4.36 -3.62
C CYS A 178 -13.11 4.45 -4.49
N LEU A 179 -12.37 3.36 -4.64
CA LEU A 179 -11.03 3.39 -5.23
C LEU A 179 -11.03 3.93 -6.66
N GLU A 180 -11.92 3.41 -7.51
CA GLU A 180 -11.99 3.78 -8.92
C GLU A 180 -12.37 5.25 -9.13
N PRO A 181 -13.50 5.76 -8.58
CA PRO A 181 -13.88 7.16 -8.79
C PRO A 181 -12.87 8.15 -8.21
N ILE A 182 -12.21 7.80 -7.10
CA ILE A 182 -11.18 8.65 -6.53
C ILE A 182 -9.95 8.67 -7.45
N LEU A 183 -9.47 7.52 -7.89
CA LEU A 183 -8.29 7.42 -8.76
C LEU A 183 -8.49 8.21 -10.06
N LYS A 184 -9.67 8.11 -10.69
CA LYS A 184 -10.07 8.91 -11.87
C LYS A 184 -10.04 10.42 -11.64
N SER A 185 -10.30 10.87 -10.41
CA SER A 185 -10.33 12.30 -10.06
C SER A 185 -8.96 12.91 -9.78
N LEU A 186 -7.91 12.08 -9.67
CA LEU A 186 -6.56 12.54 -9.34
C LEU A 186 -5.85 13.11 -10.58
N ASN A 187 -5.26 14.28 -10.39
CA ASN A 187 -4.52 14.99 -11.43
C ASN A 187 -3.04 15.13 -11.06
N VAL A 188 -2.39 14.03 -10.70
CA VAL A 188 -0.98 13.98 -10.30
C VAL A 188 -0.26 12.84 -11.03
N PRO A 189 1.07 12.93 -11.26
CA PRO A 189 1.85 11.82 -11.78
C PRO A 189 1.74 10.59 -10.86
N ILE A 190 1.55 9.41 -11.46
CA ILE A 190 1.43 8.15 -10.73
C ILE A 190 2.56 7.20 -11.16
N LEU A 191 3.28 6.63 -10.16
CA LEU A 191 4.20 5.52 -10.35
C LEU A 191 3.62 4.27 -9.69
N LEU A 192 3.54 3.19 -10.45
CA LEU A 192 3.25 1.86 -9.95
C LEU A 192 4.53 1.03 -9.87
N MET A 193 4.85 0.51 -8.68
CA MET A 193 5.96 -0.42 -8.43
C MET A 193 5.36 -1.76 -8.03
N GLN A 194 5.38 -2.76 -8.93
CA GLN A 194 4.65 -4.01 -8.76
C GLN A 194 5.59 -5.22 -8.82
N SER A 195 5.37 -6.21 -7.95
CA SER A 195 6.13 -7.45 -7.89
C SER A 195 5.25 -8.70 -7.89
N THR A 196 4.01 -8.56 -7.40
CA THR A 196 3.10 -9.70 -7.28
C THR A 196 1.76 -9.43 -7.97
N THR A 197 1.04 -10.49 -8.27
CA THR A 197 -0.33 -10.47 -8.76
C THR A 197 -1.18 -11.48 -7.99
N ILE A 198 -2.49 -11.33 -8.03
CA ILE A 198 -3.45 -12.31 -7.48
C ILE A 198 -4.02 -13.08 -8.66
N ASN A 199 -3.86 -14.39 -8.66
CA ASN A 199 -4.39 -15.25 -9.71
C ASN A 199 -5.91 -15.47 -9.56
N LYS A 200 -6.53 -16.13 -10.55
CA LYS A 200 -7.97 -16.44 -10.56
C LYS A 200 -8.47 -17.30 -9.38
N PHE A 201 -7.57 -17.96 -8.67
CA PHE A 201 -7.87 -18.75 -7.46
C PHE A 201 -7.73 -17.95 -6.16
N GLY A 202 -7.41 -16.66 -6.25
CA GLY A 202 -7.19 -15.78 -5.10
C GLY A 202 -5.80 -15.89 -4.46
N LYS A 203 -4.89 -16.69 -5.04
CA LYS A 203 -3.52 -16.85 -4.53
C LYS A 203 -2.58 -15.77 -5.06
N ARG A 204 -1.70 -15.30 -4.18
CA ARG A 204 -0.63 -14.38 -4.55
C ARG A 204 0.51 -15.11 -5.25
N MET A 205 0.98 -14.55 -6.34
CA MET A 205 2.10 -15.06 -7.14
C MET A 205 3.07 -13.92 -7.44
N PHE A 206 4.37 -14.23 -7.52
CA PHE A 206 5.32 -13.25 -8.06
C PHE A 206 5.12 -13.06 -9.58
N ILE A 207 5.50 -11.90 -10.06
CA ILE A 207 5.48 -11.59 -11.50
C ILE A 207 6.77 -12.10 -12.12
N ASP A 208 6.66 -12.77 -13.26
CA ASP A 208 7.78 -13.16 -14.12
C ASP A 208 7.44 -12.94 -15.60
N THR A 209 8.33 -13.35 -16.50
CA THR A 209 8.12 -13.19 -17.95
C THR A 209 6.89 -13.94 -18.49
N GLY A 210 6.47 -15.00 -17.82
CA GLY A 210 5.33 -15.83 -18.24
C GLY A 210 3.96 -15.21 -17.93
N ASN A 211 3.89 -14.26 -16.98
CA ASN A 211 2.62 -13.65 -16.57
C ASN A 211 2.60 -12.12 -16.62
N LEU A 212 3.54 -11.48 -17.34
CA LEU A 212 3.61 -10.01 -17.45
C LEU A 212 2.39 -9.36 -18.10
N SER A 213 1.69 -10.09 -18.95
CA SER A 213 0.48 -9.61 -19.64
C SER A 213 -0.80 -9.75 -18.82
N ASP A 214 -0.72 -10.45 -17.68
CA ASP A 214 -1.89 -10.78 -16.87
C ASP A 214 -1.72 -10.25 -15.44
N ILE A 215 -1.70 -8.92 -15.32
CA ILE A 215 -1.58 -8.22 -14.03
C ILE A 215 -2.74 -7.23 -13.90
N PRO A 216 -3.91 -7.70 -13.44
CA PRO A 216 -5.14 -6.92 -13.44
C PRO A 216 -5.03 -5.55 -12.74
N TYR A 217 -4.24 -5.47 -11.69
CA TYR A 217 -4.07 -4.20 -10.96
C TYR A 217 -3.32 -3.14 -11.78
N ILE A 218 -2.39 -3.54 -12.62
CA ILE A 218 -1.68 -2.60 -13.52
C ILE A 218 -2.65 -2.02 -14.54
N GLU A 219 -3.44 -2.87 -15.19
CA GLU A 219 -4.42 -2.41 -16.18
C GLU A 219 -5.50 -1.55 -15.51
N PHE A 220 -5.99 -1.96 -14.34
CA PHE A 220 -6.92 -1.14 -13.56
C PHE A 220 -6.38 0.27 -13.28
N VAL A 221 -5.14 0.39 -12.80
CA VAL A 221 -4.55 1.70 -12.51
C VAL A 221 -4.36 2.51 -13.79
N LYS A 222 -3.86 1.89 -14.85
CA LYS A 222 -3.64 2.53 -16.15
C LYS A 222 -4.92 3.09 -16.76
N GLU A 223 -6.01 2.33 -16.72
CA GLU A 223 -7.31 2.73 -17.27
C GLU A 223 -7.99 3.84 -16.46
N ASN A 224 -7.65 3.96 -15.18
CA ASN A 224 -8.33 4.87 -14.26
C ASN A 224 -7.47 6.06 -13.80
N CYS A 225 -6.21 6.17 -14.23
CA CYS A 225 -5.43 7.38 -13.96
C CYS A 225 -5.65 8.43 -15.07
N ALA A 226 -5.92 9.69 -14.65
CA ALA A 226 -6.19 10.79 -15.58
C ALA A 226 -4.93 11.34 -16.26
N ASN A 227 -3.75 11.15 -15.64
CA ASN A 227 -2.48 11.74 -16.06
C ASN A 227 -1.40 10.71 -16.38
N SER A 228 -0.14 11.16 -16.33
CA SER A 228 1.01 10.30 -16.58
C SER A 228 1.05 9.12 -15.63
N PHE A 229 1.16 7.94 -16.20
CA PHE A 229 1.30 6.68 -15.51
C PHE A 229 2.65 6.04 -15.91
N ASP A 230 3.48 5.80 -14.91
CA ASP A 230 4.72 5.07 -15.08
C ASP A 230 4.64 3.75 -14.28
N LYS A 231 5.29 2.69 -14.77
CA LYS A 231 5.33 1.40 -14.07
C LYS A 231 6.74 0.83 -14.00
N ILE A 232 7.04 0.17 -12.88
CA ILE A 232 8.28 -0.60 -12.66
C ILE A 232 7.89 -1.97 -12.13
N ILE A 233 8.35 -3.02 -12.80
CA ILE A 233 8.06 -4.40 -12.43
C ILE A 233 9.30 -5.02 -11.79
N PHE A 234 9.12 -5.58 -10.59
CA PHE A 234 10.14 -6.34 -9.87
C PHE A 234 9.86 -7.82 -10.03
N GLN A 235 10.45 -8.43 -11.06
CA GLN A 235 10.25 -9.84 -11.34
C GLN A 235 10.81 -10.72 -10.22
N LYS A 236 10.16 -11.89 -9.99
CA LYS A 236 10.56 -12.91 -9.01
C LYS A 236 10.85 -12.34 -7.62
N THR A 237 10.06 -11.36 -7.22
CA THR A 237 10.16 -10.66 -5.94
C THR A 237 8.84 -10.82 -5.19
N GLY A 238 8.89 -10.95 -3.88
CA GLY A 238 7.70 -11.03 -3.03
C GLY A 238 7.03 -9.69 -2.84
N HIS A 239 6.03 -9.68 -1.96
CA HIS A 239 5.19 -8.52 -1.70
C HIS A 239 5.93 -7.35 -1.03
N TYR A 240 7.00 -7.62 -0.31
CA TYR A 240 7.77 -6.61 0.43
C TYR A 240 8.94 -6.06 -0.41
N ILE A 241 8.65 -5.47 -1.57
CA ILE A 241 9.68 -4.93 -2.51
C ILE A 241 10.65 -4.00 -1.80
N SER A 242 10.14 -3.12 -0.92
CA SER A 242 10.91 -2.15 -0.15
C SER A 242 11.98 -2.78 0.75
N VAL A 243 11.80 -4.05 1.11
CA VAL A 243 12.72 -4.84 1.93
C VAL A 243 13.53 -5.80 1.07
N GLU A 244 12.86 -6.58 0.22
CA GLU A 244 13.49 -7.65 -0.58
C GLU A 244 14.42 -7.10 -1.67
N LYS A 245 14.10 -5.92 -2.22
CA LYS A 245 14.84 -5.23 -3.29
C LYS A 245 15.06 -3.75 -2.95
N SER A 246 15.45 -3.47 -1.71
CA SER A 246 15.50 -2.12 -1.17
C SER A 246 16.39 -1.16 -1.97
N GLU A 247 17.54 -1.61 -2.48
CA GLU A 247 18.46 -0.78 -3.27
C GLU A 247 17.85 -0.40 -4.63
N ASP A 248 17.31 -1.38 -5.35
CA ASP A 248 16.65 -1.15 -6.64
C ASP A 248 15.41 -0.27 -6.47
N PHE A 249 14.61 -0.55 -5.44
CA PHE A 249 13.46 0.26 -5.08
C PHE A 249 13.84 1.72 -4.88
N ASN A 250 14.84 1.98 -4.04
CA ASN A 250 15.31 3.34 -3.74
C ASN A 250 15.84 4.06 -4.99
N LYS A 251 16.62 3.35 -5.82
CA LYS A 251 17.17 3.88 -7.07
C LYS A 251 16.07 4.25 -8.06
N TYR A 252 15.10 3.36 -8.29
CA TYR A 252 14.01 3.61 -9.22
C TYR A 252 13.09 4.73 -8.72
N LEU A 253 12.76 4.74 -7.44
CA LEU A 253 11.96 5.81 -6.86
C LEU A 253 12.66 7.16 -6.98
N LEU A 254 13.95 7.25 -6.65
CA LEU A 254 14.71 8.49 -6.79
C LEU A 254 14.75 8.97 -8.24
N ASN A 255 15.02 8.09 -9.19
CA ASN A 255 15.04 8.43 -10.62
C ASN A 255 13.69 8.98 -11.09
N TRP A 256 12.58 8.36 -10.69
CA TRP A 256 11.26 8.85 -11.03
C TRP A 256 10.98 10.21 -10.40
N LEU A 257 11.32 10.42 -9.13
CA LEU A 257 11.19 11.70 -8.45
C LEU A 257 11.93 12.82 -9.18
N LEU A 258 13.18 12.58 -9.58
CA LEU A 258 14.01 13.56 -10.27
C LEU A 258 13.49 13.87 -11.68
N ASN A 259 13.02 12.86 -12.40
CA ASN A 259 12.64 12.99 -13.80
C ASN A 259 11.19 13.43 -14.04
N LYS A 260 10.28 13.17 -13.07
CA LYS A 260 8.85 13.43 -13.24
C LYS A 260 8.30 14.47 -12.28
N ILE A 261 8.81 14.52 -11.04
CA ILE A 261 8.27 15.40 -10.00
C ILE A 261 9.07 16.70 -9.87
N PHE A 262 10.40 16.63 -10.05
CA PHE A 262 11.30 17.74 -9.79
C PHE A 262 12.00 18.29 -11.05
N LYS A 263 11.56 17.90 -12.23
CA LYS A 263 12.21 18.18 -13.51
C LYS A 263 12.35 19.68 -13.83
N ASP A 264 11.45 20.51 -13.29
CA ASP A 264 11.36 21.94 -13.59
C ASP A 264 11.63 22.83 -12.36
N LYS A 265 12.43 22.34 -11.38
CA LYS A 265 12.65 23.11 -10.15
C LYS A 265 14.13 23.24 -9.77
#